data_cfb78ea6f72af83d2435489faaad554c
#
_entry.id   cfb78ea6f72af83d2435489faaad554c
#
_cell.length_a   1.000
_cell.length_b   1.000
_cell.length_c   1.000
_cell.angle_alpha   90.00
_cell.angle_beta   90.00
_cell.angle_gamma   90.00
#
_symmetry.space_group_name_H-M   'P 1'
#
loop_
_entity.id
_entity.type
_entity.pdbx_description
1 polymer ?
#
loop_
_entity_poly.entity_id
_entity_poly.type
_entity_poly.pdbx_seq_one_letter_code
_entity_poly.pdbx_strand_id
1 'polypeptide(L)'
;AESIQRHSIPLTGGAVTLNLAGQSPEALHSNMTRDSFEQSVERCREYIRAGDAFQIVPSQRFERVTPADPFTIYRALRVVNPSPYMIYMQTPEVILVASSPEILCRVQQGCVVSRPLAGTRRRGATPEDDAALAAELQSDEKECAEHAMLVDLARNDLGRVCDASSISIDRLMAVEQYSHVMHLSSTVTG
;
A
#
# COMPACT_ATOMS: atom_id res chain seq x y z
N ALA A 1 -21.40 15.05 -19.09
CA ALA A 1 -21.04 14.34 -17.84
C ALA A 1 -22.07 13.23 -17.66
N GLU A 2 -21.76 12.04 -18.13
CA GLU A 2 -22.59 10.86 -17.90
C GLU A 2 -22.47 10.46 -16.43
N SER A 3 -23.62 10.26 -15.80
CA SER A 3 -23.71 9.86 -14.41
C SER A 3 -23.13 8.46 -14.22
N ILE A 4 -22.13 8.34 -13.38
CA ILE A 4 -21.65 7.05 -12.88
C ILE A 4 -22.81 6.42 -12.11
N GLN A 5 -23.51 5.48 -12.71
CA GLN A 5 -24.51 4.69 -12.02
C GLN A 5 -23.83 3.80 -10.99
N ARG A 6 -24.02 4.11 -9.72
CA ARG A 6 -23.62 3.22 -8.61
C ARG A 6 -24.55 2.01 -8.62
N HIS A 7 -24.11 0.94 -9.25
CA HIS A 7 -24.75 -0.37 -9.09
C HIS A 7 -24.36 -0.94 -7.73
N SER A 8 -25.22 -0.80 -6.75
CA SER A 8 -25.11 -1.58 -5.51
C SER A 8 -25.57 -3.02 -5.82
N ILE A 9 -24.64 -3.91 -6.09
CA ILE A 9 -24.93 -5.34 -6.15
C ILE A 9 -25.15 -5.80 -4.70
N PRO A 10 -26.33 -6.33 -4.32
CA PRO A 10 -26.52 -6.89 -2.99
C PRO A 10 -25.47 -7.95 -2.72
N LEU A 11 -24.69 -7.79 -1.68
CA LEU A 11 -23.81 -8.85 -1.18
C LEU A 11 -24.71 -9.92 -0.54
N THR A 12 -25.26 -10.80 -1.34
CA THR A 12 -25.79 -12.06 -0.81
C THR A 12 -24.65 -12.78 -0.14
N GLY A 13 -24.78 -13.07 1.15
CA GLY A 13 -23.78 -13.70 2.00
C GLY A 13 -23.47 -15.15 1.61
N GLY A 14 -22.97 -15.35 0.41
CA GLY A 14 -22.39 -16.61 -0.03
C GLY A 14 -20.96 -16.67 0.49
N ALA A 15 -20.65 -17.63 1.34
CA ALA A 15 -19.28 -17.96 1.68
C ALA A 15 -18.49 -18.19 0.40
N VAL A 16 -17.40 -17.43 0.18
CA VAL A 16 -16.46 -17.70 -0.91
C VAL A 16 -15.68 -18.93 -0.51
N THR A 17 -16.15 -20.09 -0.93
CA THR A 17 -15.40 -21.35 -0.78
C THR A 17 -14.33 -21.35 -1.88
N LEU A 18 -13.12 -20.96 -1.54
CA LEU A 18 -11.95 -21.16 -2.39
C LEU A 18 -11.64 -22.65 -2.38
N ASN A 19 -12.15 -23.38 -3.37
CA ASN A 19 -11.80 -24.78 -3.53
C ASN A 19 -10.40 -24.88 -4.16
N LEU A 20 -9.38 -24.87 -3.30
CA LEU A 20 -7.98 -25.03 -3.69
C LEU A 20 -7.60 -26.53 -3.85
N ALA A 21 -8.52 -27.45 -3.57
CA ALA A 21 -8.26 -28.88 -3.68
C ALA A 21 -8.29 -29.30 -5.16
N GLY A 22 -7.16 -29.72 -5.68
CA GLY A 22 -7.05 -30.44 -6.97
C GLY A 22 -6.40 -29.71 -8.13
N GLN A 23 -5.93 -28.48 -7.98
CA GLN A 23 -5.07 -27.84 -8.97
C GLN A 23 -3.62 -27.92 -8.51
N SER A 24 -2.78 -28.63 -9.28
CA SER A 24 -1.32 -28.43 -9.18
C SER A 24 -1.05 -26.94 -9.29
N PRO A 25 -0.29 -26.34 -8.36
CA PRO A 25 0.05 -24.94 -8.51
C PRO A 25 0.86 -24.82 -9.79
N GLU A 26 0.28 -24.21 -10.83
CA GLU A 26 1.07 -23.80 -11.99
C GLU A 26 2.25 -22.99 -11.49
N ALA A 27 3.42 -23.23 -12.05
CA ALA A 27 4.65 -22.60 -11.59
C ALA A 27 4.51 -21.08 -11.63
N LEU A 28 4.81 -20.44 -10.53
CA LEU A 28 4.94 -18.99 -10.47
C LEU A 28 6.16 -18.60 -11.30
N HIS A 29 5.94 -17.82 -12.37
CA HIS A 29 7.00 -17.33 -13.22
C HIS A 29 7.42 -15.92 -12.79
N SER A 30 8.73 -15.70 -12.70
CA SER A 30 9.30 -14.38 -12.40
C SER A 30 10.03 -13.84 -13.64
N ASN A 31 9.95 -12.51 -13.85
CA ASN A 31 10.69 -11.83 -14.93
C ASN A 31 12.20 -11.73 -14.67
N MET A 32 12.68 -12.10 -13.49
CA MET A 32 14.11 -12.12 -13.14
C MET A 32 14.41 -13.22 -12.13
N THR A 33 15.68 -13.62 -12.06
CA THR A 33 16.16 -14.58 -11.06
C THR A 33 16.35 -13.89 -9.71
N ARG A 34 16.42 -14.68 -8.64
CA ARG A 34 16.73 -14.20 -7.29
C ARG A 34 18.06 -13.45 -7.26
N ASP A 35 19.11 -14.04 -7.84
CA ASP A 35 20.45 -13.45 -7.87
C ASP A 35 20.48 -12.10 -8.60
N SER A 36 19.73 -11.99 -9.71
CA SER A 36 19.61 -10.73 -10.44
C SER A 36 18.89 -9.66 -9.62
N PHE A 37 17.86 -10.03 -8.86
CA PHE A 37 17.18 -9.11 -7.96
C PHE A 37 18.09 -8.64 -6.82
N GLU A 38 18.81 -9.56 -6.18
CA GLU A 38 19.76 -9.25 -5.10
C GLU A 38 20.90 -8.34 -5.59
N GLN A 39 21.43 -8.57 -6.78
CA GLN A 39 22.41 -7.67 -7.43
C GLN A 39 21.82 -6.28 -7.67
N SER A 40 20.57 -6.19 -8.10
CA SER A 40 19.88 -4.90 -8.30
C SER A 40 19.74 -4.15 -6.99
N VAL A 41 19.45 -4.85 -5.89
CA VAL A 41 19.37 -4.25 -4.55
C VAL A 41 20.74 -3.70 -4.11
N GLU A 42 21.84 -4.47 -4.31
CA GLU A 42 23.19 -3.97 -3.98
C GLU A 42 23.53 -2.73 -4.83
N ARG A 43 23.17 -2.71 -6.10
CA ARG A 43 23.36 -1.52 -6.95
C ARG A 43 22.56 -0.31 -6.45
N CYS A 44 21.34 -0.50 -6.01
CA CYS A 44 20.54 0.56 -5.38
C CYS A 44 21.23 1.10 -4.11
N ARG A 45 21.79 0.22 -3.29
CA ARG A 45 22.54 0.62 -2.09
C ARG A 45 23.79 1.44 -2.40
N GLU A 46 24.49 1.11 -3.50
CA GLU A 46 25.62 1.91 -3.98
C GLU A 46 25.21 3.33 -4.34
N TYR A 47 24.12 3.51 -5.10
CA TYR A 47 23.57 4.83 -5.43
C TYR A 47 23.19 5.64 -4.19
N ILE A 48 22.56 5.01 -3.21
CA ILE A 48 22.21 5.67 -1.95
C ILE A 48 23.47 6.11 -1.18
N ARG A 49 24.49 5.25 -1.10
CA ARG A 49 25.77 5.60 -0.44
C ARG A 49 26.54 6.70 -1.17
N ALA A 50 26.40 6.78 -2.49
CA ALA A 50 27.00 7.84 -3.30
C ALA A 50 26.27 9.18 -3.16
N GLY A 51 25.06 9.20 -2.60
CA GLY A 51 24.23 10.40 -2.48
C GLY A 51 23.40 10.71 -3.74
N ASP A 52 23.31 9.77 -4.66
CA ASP A 52 22.54 9.94 -5.91
C ASP A 52 21.02 9.83 -5.68
N ALA A 53 20.62 9.13 -4.63
CA ALA A 53 19.21 8.96 -4.24
C ALA A 53 19.10 8.72 -2.73
N PHE A 54 17.95 9.07 -2.15
CA PHE A 54 17.63 8.77 -0.74
C PHE A 54 16.90 7.43 -0.60
N GLN A 55 16.07 7.09 -1.58
CA GLN A 55 15.29 5.86 -1.62
C GLN A 55 15.17 5.35 -3.05
N ILE A 56 15.30 4.04 -3.23
CA ILE A 56 15.08 3.36 -4.51
C ILE A 56 14.24 2.12 -4.23
N VAL A 57 13.16 1.94 -4.97
CA VAL A 57 12.27 0.79 -4.85
C VAL A 57 12.39 -0.09 -6.10
N PRO A 58 13.27 -1.11 -6.09
CA PRO A 58 13.34 -2.06 -7.18
C PRO A 58 12.07 -2.91 -7.22
N SER A 59 11.63 -3.30 -8.42
CA SER A 59 10.43 -4.09 -8.60
C SER A 59 10.71 -5.43 -9.28
N GLN A 60 9.83 -6.39 -9.03
CA GLN A 60 9.83 -7.70 -9.65
C GLN A 60 8.39 -8.06 -10.02
N ARG A 61 8.20 -8.67 -11.21
CA ARG A 61 6.91 -9.16 -11.66
C ARG A 61 6.81 -10.67 -11.52
N PHE A 62 5.76 -11.11 -10.87
CA PHE A 62 5.38 -12.51 -10.82
C PHE A 62 4.15 -12.74 -11.68
N GLU A 63 4.16 -13.81 -12.46
CA GLU A 63 3.09 -14.20 -13.36
C GLU A 63 2.60 -15.61 -13.03
N ARG A 64 1.31 -15.80 -13.13
CA ARG A 64 0.67 -17.10 -13.00
C ARG A 64 -0.56 -17.15 -13.90
N VAL A 65 -0.68 -18.20 -14.68
CA VAL A 65 -1.92 -18.50 -15.41
C VAL A 65 -2.97 -19.01 -14.42
N THR A 66 -4.19 -18.53 -14.53
CA THR A 66 -5.28 -18.95 -13.68
C THR A 66 -6.58 -18.97 -14.46
N PRO A 67 -7.44 -20.01 -14.28
CA PRO A 67 -8.78 -20.03 -14.85
C PRO A 67 -9.79 -19.21 -14.03
N ALA A 68 -9.36 -18.62 -12.91
CA ALA A 68 -10.25 -17.88 -12.04
C ALA A 68 -10.71 -16.57 -12.71
N ASP A 69 -12.02 -16.31 -12.63
CA ASP A 69 -12.58 -15.04 -13.07
C ASP A 69 -12.00 -13.87 -12.24
N PRO A 70 -11.56 -12.77 -12.87
CA PRO A 70 -10.95 -11.64 -12.18
C PRO A 70 -11.82 -11.02 -11.08
N PHE A 71 -13.14 -10.98 -11.26
CA PHE A 71 -14.04 -10.46 -10.23
C PHE A 71 -14.12 -11.40 -9.01
N THR A 72 -13.99 -12.69 -9.24
CA THR A 72 -13.89 -13.69 -8.15
C THR A 72 -12.57 -13.49 -7.37
N ILE A 73 -11.45 -13.19 -8.04
CA ILE A 73 -10.18 -12.82 -7.39
C ILE A 73 -10.36 -11.58 -6.53
N TYR A 74 -11.03 -10.54 -7.05
CA TYR A 74 -11.36 -9.33 -6.28
C TYR A 74 -12.19 -9.64 -5.03
N ARG A 75 -13.23 -10.48 -5.16
CA ARG A 75 -14.05 -10.89 -4.03
C ARG A 75 -13.25 -11.64 -2.96
N ALA A 76 -12.35 -12.54 -3.38
CA ALA A 76 -11.45 -13.23 -2.48
C ALA A 76 -10.50 -12.27 -1.76
N LEU A 77 -9.92 -11.32 -2.50
CA LEU A 77 -9.03 -10.30 -1.96
C LEU A 77 -9.72 -9.44 -0.87
N ARG A 78 -11.00 -9.09 -1.05
CA ARG A 78 -11.79 -8.38 -0.04
C ARG A 78 -11.96 -9.15 1.27
N VAL A 79 -11.92 -10.46 1.23
CA VAL A 79 -12.03 -11.30 2.43
C VAL A 79 -10.67 -11.52 3.09
N VAL A 80 -9.65 -11.79 2.27
CA VAL A 80 -8.30 -12.14 2.75
C VAL A 80 -7.54 -10.90 3.25
N ASN A 81 -7.66 -9.79 2.52
CA ASN A 81 -6.92 -8.55 2.81
C ASN A 81 -7.80 -7.31 2.57
N PRO A 82 -8.82 -7.06 3.42
CA PRO A 82 -9.61 -5.86 3.31
C PRO A 82 -8.75 -4.63 3.59
N SER A 83 -8.86 -3.62 2.73
CA SER A 83 -8.13 -2.36 2.84
C SER A 83 -9.07 -1.18 2.57
N PRO A 84 -8.72 0.06 2.98
CA PRO A 84 -9.54 1.24 2.74
C PRO A 84 -9.83 1.50 1.25
N TYR A 85 -8.91 1.09 0.36
CA TYR A 85 -9.03 1.30 -1.07
C TYR A 85 -9.01 -0.05 -1.80
N MET A 86 -10.20 -0.55 -2.11
CA MET A 86 -10.40 -1.77 -2.87
C MET A 86 -10.76 -1.40 -4.32
N ILE A 87 -9.97 -1.86 -5.27
CA ILE A 87 -10.06 -1.47 -6.67
C ILE A 87 -10.36 -2.70 -7.53
N TYR A 88 -11.39 -2.58 -8.37
CA TYR A 88 -11.62 -3.43 -9.53
C TYR A 88 -11.86 -2.50 -10.73
N MET A 89 -10.92 -2.44 -11.64
CA MET A 89 -10.98 -1.58 -12.81
C MET A 89 -10.74 -2.41 -14.07
N GLN A 90 -11.67 -2.33 -14.99
CA GLN A 90 -11.59 -3.03 -16.26
C GLN A 90 -11.39 -2.02 -17.40
N THR A 91 -10.34 -2.24 -18.17
CA THR A 91 -10.07 -1.55 -19.42
C THR A 91 -10.12 -2.54 -20.59
N PRO A 92 -10.07 -2.11 -21.86
CA PRO A 92 -9.99 -3.03 -22.99
C PRO A 92 -8.77 -3.96 -22.94
N GLU A 93 -7.64 -3.51 -22.34
CA GLU A 93 -6.37 -4.20 -22.37
C GLU A 93 -6.09 -5.01 -21.09
N VAL A 94 -6.63 -4.57 -19.95
CA VAL A 94 -6.25 -5.15 -18.65
C VAL A 94 -7.36 -4.99 -17.61
N ILE A 95 -7.42 -5.93 -16.68
CA ILE A 95 -8.22 -5.81 -15.47
C ILE A 95 -7.28 -5.62 -14.28
N LEU A 96 -7.41 -4.49 -13.59
CA LEU A 96 -6.68 -4.21 -12.37
C LEU A 96 -7.52 -4.62 -11.16
N VAL A 97 -6.94 -5.49 -10.32
CA VAL A 97 -7.51 -5.87 -9.01
C VAL A 97 -6.50 -5.50 -7.95
N ALA A 98 -6.90 -4.62 -7.01
CA ALA A 98 -5.99 -4.17 -5.99
C ALA A 98 -6.67 -3.96 -4.63
N SER A 99 -5.87 -4.07 -3.57
CA SER A 99 -6.19 -3.72 -2.20
C SER A 99 -5.06 -2.85 -1.66
N SER A 100 -5.32 -1.58 -1.41
CA SER A 100 -4.30 -0.63 -0.98
C SER A 100 -4.67 0.00 0.36
N PRO A 101 -3.74 0.06 1.32
CA PRO A 101 -3.92 0.79 2.57
C PRO A 101 -3.71 2.30 2.38
N GLU A 102 -3.07 2.72 1.30
CA GLU A 102 -2.53 4.05 1.09
C GLU A 102 -3.12 4.71 -0.15
N ILE A 103 -3.27 6.03 -0.09
CA ILE A 103 -3.61 6.89 -1.23
C ILE A 103 -2.37 7.66 -1.69
N LEU A 104 -2.22 7.85 -2.99
CA LEU A 104 -1.25 8.78 -3.52
C LEU A 104 -1.62 10.23 -3.14
N CYS A 105 -2.84 10.62 -3.47
CA CYS A 105 -3.45 11.87 -3.01
C CYS A 105 -4.98 11.77 -3.08
N ARG A 106 -5.65 12.60 -2.29
CA ARG A 106 -7.10 12.80 -2.36
C ARG A 106 -7.39 14.29 -2.47
N VAL A 107 -8.22 14.65 -3.44
CA VAL A 107 -8.71 16.04 -3.58
C VAL A 107 -10.21 16.05 -3.29
N GLN A 108 -10.63 16.85 -2.33
CA GLN A 108 -12.01 17.00 -1.95
C GLN A 108 -12.30 18.44 -1.50
N GLN A 109 -13.28 19.08 -2.15
CA GLN A 109 -13.71 20.46 -1.82
C GLN A 109 -12.55 21.48 -1.79
N GLY A 110 -11.61 21.35 -2.72
CA GLY A 110 -10.45 22.24 -2.79
C GLY A 110 -9.30 21.90 -1.85
N CYS A 111 -9.45 20.93 -0.95
CA CYS A 111 -8.40 20.47 -0.07
C CYS A 111 -7.71 19.24 -0.67
N VAL A 112 -6.38 19.26 -0.69
CA VAL A 112 -5.53 18.14 -1.10
C VAL A 112 -4.99 17.43 0.14
N VAL A 113 -5.10 16.11 0.18
CA VAL A 113 -4.63 15.28 1.30
C VAL A 113 -3.65 14.25 0.77
N SER A 114 -2.47 14.18 1.36
CA SER A 114 -1.50 13.08 1.22
C SER A 114 -1.34 12.37 2.56
N ARG A 115 -1.21 11.04 2.51
CA ARG A 115 -1.09 10.22 3.72
C ARG A 115 0.06 9.24 3.59
N PRO A 116 1.30 9.69 3.82
CA PRO A 116 2.44 8.79 3.82
C PRO A 116 2.32 7.75 4.92
N LEU A 117 2.62 6.49 4.53
CA LEU A 117 2.75 5.34 5.41
C LEU A 117 4.18 4.81 5.33
N ALA A 118 4.81 4.56 6.46
CA ALA A 118 6.11 3.89 6.54
C ALA A 118 6.24 3.12 7.84
N GLY A 119 7.28 2.30 7.92
CA GLY A 119 7.47 1.43 9.07
C GLY A 119 6.40 0.36 9.19
N THR A 120 6.80 -0.84 9.53
CA THR A 120 5.85 -1.95 9.64
C THR A 120 6.20 -2.84 10.82
N ARG A 121 5.19 -3.18 11.63
CA ARG A 121 5.26 -4.28 12.59
C ARG A 121 4.06 -5.19 12.38
N ARG A 122 4.23 -6.46 12.69
CA ARG A 122 3.12 -7.41 12.73
C ARG A 122 2.23 -7.10 13.92
N ARG A 123 0.97 -7.51 13.84
CA ARG A 123 0.07 -7.47 15.00
C ARG A 123 0.54 -8.44 16.07
N GLY A 124 0.44 -8.03 17.32
CA GLY A 124 0.68 -8.89 18.47
C GLY A 124 -0.43 -9.93 18.68
N ALA A 125 -0.15 -10.91 19.51
CA ALA A 125 -1.15 -11.92 19.88
C ALA A 125 -2.15 -11.39 20.91
N THR A 126 -1.76 -10.39 21.70
CA THR A 126 -2.58 -9.73 22.74
C THR A 126 -2.58 -8.22 22.55
N PRO A 127 -3.52 -7.49 23.17
CA PRO A 127 -3.50 -6.01 23.17
C PRO A 127 -2.21 -5.43 23.79
N GLU A 128 -1.65 -6.09 24.77
CA GLU A 128 -0.39 -5.70 25.43
C GLU A 128 0.79 -5.84 24.49
N ASP A 129 0.85 -6.94 23.72
CA ASP A 129 1.87 -7.14 22.67
C ASP A 129 1.73 -6.09 21.57
N ASP A 130 0.50 -5.77 21.15
CA ASP A 130 0.23 -4.70 20.17
C ASP A 130 0.75 -3.35 20.67
N ALA A 131 0.52 -3.03 21.94
CA ALA A 131 0.98 -1.78 22.53
C ALA A 131 2.52 -1.72 22.60
N ALA A 132 3.17 -2.83 22.94
CA ALA A 132 4.63 -2.92 22.98
C ALA A 132 5.25 -2.76 21.58
N LEU A 133 4.69 -3.45 20.57
CA LEU A 133 5.14 -3.35 19.17
C LEU A 133 4.88 -1.95 18.59
N ALA A 134 3.79 -1.30 18.97
CA ALA A 134 3.52 0.08 18.57
C ALA A 134 4.55 1.06 19.16
N ALA A 135 4.89 0.90 20.44
CA ALA A 135 5.90 1.71 21.11
C ALA A 135 7.30 1.47 20.52
N GLU A 136 7.64 0.22 20.22
CA GLU A 136 8.88 -0.14 19.52
C GLU A 136 8.95 0.55 18.16
N LEU A 137 7.89 0.48 17.35
CA LEU A 137 7.83 1.11 16.03
C LEU A 137 8.02 2.63 16.12
N GLN A 138 7.40 3.29 17.10
CA GLN A 138 7.54 4.73 17.31
C GLN A 138 8.93 5.15 17.82
N SER A 139 9.69 4.24 18.40
CA SER A 139 11.05 4.49 18.90
C SER A 139 12.14 4.03 17.94
N ASP A 140 11.79 3.37 16.84
CA ASP A 140 12.75 2.91 15.84
C ASP A 140 13.27 4.09 15.03
N GLU A 141 14.53 4.48 15.26
CA GLU A 141 15.15 5.65 14.62
C GLU A 141 15.16 5.56 13.09
N LYS A 142 15.38 4.36 12.53
CA LYS A 142 15.40 4.15 11.08
C LYS A 142 14.01 4.34 10.48
N GLU A 143 13.00 3.70 11.06
CA GLU A 143 11.62 3.78 10.58
C GLU A 143 11.07 5.22 10.72
N CYS A 144 11.39 5.91 11.82
CA CYS A 144 11.02 7.31 12.02
C CYS A 144 11.73 8.23 11.02
N ALA A 145 13.01 8.04 10.73
CA ALA A 145 13.76 8.84 9.75
C ALA A 145 13.20 8.63 8.32
N GLU A 146 12.90 7.39 7.93
CA GLU A 146 12.25 7.09 6.65
C GLU A 146 10.88 7.77 6.57
N HIS A 147 10.08 7.68 7.62
CA HIS A 147 8.76 8.31 7.65
C HIS A 147 8.84 9.85 7.59
N ALA A 148 9.78 10.47 8.30
CA ALA A 148 10.02 11.92 8.23
C ALA A 148 10.36 12.38 6.80
N MET A 149 11.19 11.61 6.08
CA MET A 149 11.51 11.86 4.67
C MET A 149 10.25 11.82 3.78
N LEU A 150 9.35 10.86 3.98
CA LEU A 150 8.10 10.76 3.21
C LEU A 150 7.12 11.89 3.55
N VAL A 151 7.06 12.33 4.79
CA VAL A 151 6.27 13.51 5.21
C VAL A 151 6.79 14.77 4.55
N ASP A 152 8.11 14.96 4.50
CA ASP A 152 8.71 16.12 3.84
C ASP A 152 8.48 16.10 2.33
N LEU A 153 8.57 14.92 1.69
CA LEU A 153 8.20 14.75 0.29
C LEU A 153 6.74 15.13 0.04
N ALA A 154 5.81 14.68 0.87
CA ALA A 154 4.39 15.02 0.77
C ALA A 154 4.16 16.54 0.89
N ARG A 155 4.85 17.21 1.82
CA ARG A 155 4.80 18.68 1.94
C ARG A 155 5.31 19.39 0.69
N ASN A 156 6.43 18.93 0.14
CA ASN A 156 6.99 19.47 -1.10
C ASN A 156 6.04 19.27 -2.30
N ASP A 157 5.41 18.11 -2.41
CA ASP A 157 4.46 17.83 -3.49
C ASP A 157 3.21 18.71 -3.38
N LEU A 158 2.65 18.87 -2.19
CA LEU A 158 1.53 19.79 -1.97
C LEU A 158 1.92 21.24 -2.23
N GLY A 159 3.16 21.63 -1.89
CA GLY A 159 3.69 22.96 -2.13
C GLY A 159 3.75 23.40 -3.60
N ARG A 160 3.62 22.46 -4.53
CA ARG A 160 3.56 22.76 -5.97
C ARG A 160 2.16 23.11 -6.47
N VAL A 161 1.12 22.77 -5.71
CA VAL A 161 -0.27 22.87 -6.15
C VAL A 161 -1.21 23.55 -5.15
N CYS A 162 -0.78 23.74 -3.92
CA CYS A 162 -1.52 24.37 -2.85
C CYS A 162 -0.90 25.72 -2.45
N ASP A 163 -1.66 26.58 -1.81
CA ASP A 163 -1.13 27.78 -1.19
C ASP A 163 -0.16 27.40 -0.05
N ALA A 164 1.04 27.97 -0.04
CA ALA A 164 2.08 27.60 0.94
C ALA A 164 1.62 27.78 2.40
N SER A 165 0.74 28.74 2.65
CA SER A 165 0.17 29.03 3.99
C SER A 165 -0.91 28.02 4.41
N SER A 166 -1.47 27.24 3.49
CA SER A 166 -2.49 26.23 3.80
C SER A 166 -1.91 24.87 4.17
N ILE A 167 -0.61 24.63 3.87
CA ILE A 167 0.01 23.33 4.11
C ILE A 167 0.18 23.10 5.60
N SER A 168 -0.42 22.04 6.09
CA SER A 168 -0.36 21.63 7.49
C SER A 168 -0.08 20.12 7.62
N ILE A 169 0.43 19.72 8.77
CA ILE A 169 0.54 18.33 9.19
C ILE A 169 -0.49 18.13 10.31
N ASP A 170 -1.63 17.54 9.97
CA ASP A 170 -2.74 17.36 10.92
C ASP A 170 -2.47 16.20 11.88
N ARG A 171 -1.69 15.22 11.43
CA ARG A 171 -1.30 14.06 12.23
C ARG A 171 0.11 13.64 11.83
N LEU A 172 0.99 13.45 12.81
CA LEU A 172 2.39 13.10 12.60
C LEU A 172 2.73 11.80 13.33
N MET A 173 3.32 10.82 12.59
CA MET A 173 3.89 9.58 13.13
C MET A 173 2.96 8.81 14.07
N ALA A 174 1.68 8.78 13.77
CA ALA A 174 0.73 8.00 14.55
C ALA A 174 0.77 6.52 14.11
N VAL A 175 0.64 5.60 15.05
CA VAL A 175 0.51 4.19 14.71
C VAL A 175 -0.92 3.89 14.28
N GLU A 176 -1.09 3.34 13.09
CA GLU A 176 -2.35 2.82 12.58
C GLU A 176 -2.30 1.29 12.53
N GLN A 177 -3.31 0.68 13.14
CA GLN A 177 -3.44 -0.77 13.20
C GLN A 177 -4.37 -1.26 12.09
N TYR A 178 -3.89 -2.23 11.31
CA TYR A 178 -4.64 -2.95 10.29
C TYR A 178 -4.85 -4.40 10.74
N SER A 179 -5.50 -5.21 9.92
CA SER A 179 -5.83 -6.61 10.30
C SER A 179 -4.62 -7.48 10.61
N HIS A 180 -3.49 -7.28 9.90
CA HIS A 180 -2.31 -8.14 10.01
C HIS A 180 -1.02 -7.40 10.40
N VAL A 181 -1.01 -6.10 10.26
CA VAL A 181 0.15 -5.23 10.48
C VAL A 181 -0.25 -3.90 11.11
N MET A 182 0.72 -3.16 11.60
CA MET A 182 0.61 -1.76 11.97
C MET A 182 1.68 -0.94 11.26
N HIS A 183 1.38 0.32 10.97
CA HIS A 183 2.27 1.25 10.28
C HIS A 183 2.34 2.59 11.00
N LEU A 184 3.46 3.32 10.80
CA LEU A 184 3.50 4.75 11.05
C LEU A 184 2.73 5.48 9.95
N SER A 185 1.87 6.40 10.32
CA SER A 185 1.04 7.19 9.42
C SER A 185 1.13 8.67 9.77
N SER A 186 1.16 9.51 8.75
CA SER A 186 0.97 10.95 8.89
C SER A 186 -0.09 11.44 7.91
N THR A 187 -0.65 12.61 8.19
CA THR A 187 -1.60 13.27 7.28
C THR A 187 -1.10 14.67 7.00
N VAL A 188 -0.83 14.96 5.73
CA VAL A 188 -0.43 16.27 5.23
C VAL A 188 -1.56 16.81 4.37
N THR A 189 -1.98 18.04 4.63
CA THR A 189 -3.09 18.72 3.93
C THR A 189 -2.63 20.05 3.36
N GLY A 190 -3.33 20.50 2.32
CA GLY A 190 -3.10 21.79 1.70
C GLY A 190 -4.28 22.25 0.86
#